data_6bd65c08eaeb86ae4ee328edb9537000
#
_entry.id   6bd65c08eaeb86ae4ee328edb9537000
#
_cell.length_a   1.000
_cell.length_b   1.000
_cell.length_c   1.000
_cell.angle_alpha   90.00
_cell.angle_beta   90.00
_cell.angle_gamma   90.00
#
_symmetry.space_group_name_H-M   'P 1'
#
loop_
_entity.id
_entity.type
_entity.pdbx_description
1 polymer ?
#
loop_
_entity_poly.entity_id
_entity_poly.type
_entity_poly.pdbx_seq_one_letter_code
_entity_poly.pdbx_strand_id
1 'polypeptide(L)'
;LLENSQLVGNIGNPVLDKINLCSYSIIELSSFQLEKVKEIKLDFGVLVNIAPDHIDYHGSFSEYTKVKNRIRESKIATEESDPRKLWSIITDRDQRAVMNIKLSHLPHRYQHVLKHDQLTFCNDSKATNLAALKFALNQTSDPYTLILCGDPDKEKYDVFEISGPTKVYIFGKHAKEISEKVFH
;
A
#
# COMPACT_ATOMS: atom_id res chain seq x y z
N LEU A 1 8.12 8.96 -14.43
CA LEU A 1 7.19 9.09 -15.56
C LEU A 1 6.72 10.54 -15.76
N LEU A 2 6.38 11.27 -14.72
CA LEU A 2 6.03 12.69 -14.79
C LEU A 2 7.29 13.53 -14.64
N GLU A 3 7.66 14.27 -15.66
CA GLU A 3 8.76 15.21 -15.61
C GLU A 3 8.39 16.40 -14.72
N ASN A 4 9.39 17.00 -14.06
CA ASN A 4 9.20 18.12 -13.15
C ASN A 4 8.09 17.85 -12.11
N SER A 5 8.17 16.67 -11.46
CA SER A 5 7.25 16.24 -10.42
C SER A 5 7.95 16.14 -9.06
N GLN A 6 7.15 16.23 -8.01
CA GLN A 6 7.58 16.02 -6.63
C GLN A 6 6.65 15.05 -5.92
N LEU A 7 7.19 14.32 -4.93
CA LEU A 7 6.43 13.47 -4.02
C LEU A 7 6.32 14.16 -2.66
N VAL A 8 5.11 14.32 -2.18
CA VAL A 8 4.80 15.04 -0.93
C VAL A 8 3.64 14.38 -0.17
N GLY A 9 3.42 14.78 1.05
CA GLY A 9 2.30 14.34 1.88
C GLY A 9 2.68 13.33 2.94
N ASN A 10 2.03 12.19 2.99
CA ASN A 10 2.30 11.13 3.97
C ASN A 10 3.66 10.46 3.75
N ILE A 11 4.12 10.45 2.50
CA ILE A 11 5.48 10.03 2.11
C ILE A 11 6.18 11.22 1.45
N GLY A 12 7.48 11.33 1.60
CA GLY A 12 8.28 12.40 1.06
C GLY A 12 8.30 13.64 1.95
N ASN A 13 8.18 14.81 1.35
CA ASN A 13 8.22 16.08 2.08
C ASN A 13 6.81 16.55 2.45
N PRO A 14 6.65 17.35 3.52
CA PRO A 14 5.39 18.03 3.79
C PRO A 14 4.92 18.86 2.59
N VAL A 15 3.61 18.84 2.33
CA VAL A 15 3.03 19.57 1.18
C VAL A 15 3.39 21.06 1.23
N LEU A 16 3.30 21.68 2.40
CA LEU A 16 3.54 23.11 2.58
C LEU A 16 4.97 23.56 2.30
N ASP A 17 5.95 22.65 2.45
CA ASP A 17 7.37 22.97 2.20
C ASP A 17 7.71 23.03 0.71
N LYS A 18 6.81 22.53 -0.15
CA LYS A 18 7.04 22.31 -1.57
C LYS A 18 5.97 22.90 -2.49
N ILE A 19 5.21 23.86 -2.00
CA ILE A 19 4.18 24.53 -2.81
C ILE A 19 4.82 25.23 -4.01
N ASN A 20 4.24 24.99 -5.19
CA ASN A 20 4.60 25.66 -6.46
C ASN A 20 6.07 25.47 -6.95
N LEU A 21 6.76 24.44 -6.48
CA LEU A 21 8.13 24.18 -6.94
C LEU A 21 8.22 23.32 -8.21
N CYS A 22 7.15 22.58 -8.53
CA CYS A 22 7.11 21.66 -9.66
C CYS A 22 5.79 21.74 -10.41
N SER A 23 5.78 21.25 -11.67
CA SER A 23 4.57 21.21 -12.49
C SER A 23 3.53 20.22 -11.96
N TYR A 24 3.99 19.14 -11.32
CA TYR A 24 3.13 18.12 -10.74
C TYR A 24 3.50 17.86 -9.28
N SER A 25 2.51 17.81 -8.42
CA SER A 25 2.65 17.31 -7.05
C SER A 25 1.91 16.00 -6.92
N ILE A 26 2.64 14.92 -6.65
CA ILE A 26 2.09 13.61 -6.33
C ILE A 26 1.95 13.58 -4.82
N ILE A 27 0.72 13.58 -4.33
CA ILE A 27 0.40 13.70 -2.91
C ILE A 27 -0.12 12.35 -2.41
N GLU A 28 0.62 11.70 -1.53
CA GLU A 28 0.08 10.58 -0.79
C GLU A 28 -0.73 11.09 0.39
N LEU A 29 -2.00 10.71 0.46
CA LEU A 29 -2.91 11.09 1.53
C LEU A 29 -3.32 9.86 2.34
N SER A 30 -3.01 9.88 3.64
CA SER A 30 -3.53 8.92 4.60
C SER A 30 -5.02 9.20 4.88
N SER A 31 -5.72 8.20 5.43
CA SER A 31 -7.11 8.40 5.89
C SER A 31 -7.22 9.47 6.97
N PHE A 32 -6.23 9.58 7.85
CA PHE A 32 -6.17 10.61 8.89
C PHE A 32 -6.08 12.03 8.32
N GLN A 33 -5.35 12.21 7.23
CA GLN A 33 -5.24 13.48 6.53
C GLN A 33 -6.52 13.80 5.76
N LEU A 34 -7.07 12.82 5.01
CA LEU A 34 -8.32 12.97 4.28
C LEU A 34 -9.49 13.36 5.19
N GLU A 35 -9.58 12.78 6.38
CA GLU A 35 -10.62 13.11 7.36
C GLU A 35 -10.60 14.60 7.75
N LYS A 36 -9.41 15.17 7.88
CA LYS A 36 -9.22 16.56 8.34
C LYS A 36 -9.28 17.61 7.23
N VAL A 37 -9.16 17.20 5.98
CA VAL A 37 -9.27 18.12 4.83
C VAL A 37 -10.74 18.53 4.67
N LYS A 38 -11.02 19.84 4.68
CA LYS A 38 -12.39 20.36 4.54
C LYS A 38 -12.93 20.14 3.13
N GLU A 39 -12.14 20.41 2.12
CA GLU A 39 -12.52 20.35 0.71
C GLU A 39 -11.39 19.73 -0.11
N ILE A 40 -11.71 18.79 -0.99
CA ILE A 40 -10.76 18.19 -1.90
C ILE A 40 -10.72 19.00 -3.21
N LYS A 41 -9.60 19.67 -3.44
CA LYS A 41 -9.34 20.46 -4.67
C LYS A 41 -8.15 19.89 -5.43
N LEU A 42 -8.25 18.63 -5.82
CA LEU A 42 -7.23 17.94 -6.58
C LEU A 42 -7.68 17.78 -8.03
N ASP A 43 -6.74 17.87 -8.97
CA ASP A 43 -7.03 17.60 -10.38
C ASP A 43 -7.27 16.10 -10.62
N PHE A 44 -6.47 15.25 -9.97
CA PHE A 44 -6.59 13.80 -10.07
C PHE A 44 -6.63 13.16 -8.69
N GLY A 45 -7.57 12.27 -8.47
CA GLY A 45 -7.66 11.41 -7.30
C GLY A 45 -7.50 9.94 -7.71
N VAL A 46 -6.57 9.24 -7.07
CA VAL A 46 -6.33 7.81 -7.33
C VAL A 46 -6.61 7.02 -6.06
N LEU A 47 -7.56 6.10 -6.14
CA LEU A 47 -7.87 5.16 -5.07
C LEU A 47 -7.51 3.75 -5.52
N VAL A 48 -6.29 3.31 -5.21
CA VAL A 48 -5.73 2.05 -5.69
C VAL A 48 -6.48 0.84 -5.14
N ASN A 49 -6.72 0.82 -3.83
CA ASN A 49 -7.50 -0.21 -3.15
C ASN A 49 -8.00 0.28 -1.78
N ILE A 50 -8.99 -0.44 -1.24
CA ILE A 50 -9.43 -0.31 0.14
C ILE A 50 -9.49 -1.71 0.74
N ALA A 51 -8.84 -1.91 1.87
CA ALA A 51 -8.95 -3.10 2.71
C ALA A 51 -9.06 -2.64 4.18
N PRO A 52 -9.62 -3.46 5.08
CA PRO A 52 -9.69 -3.11 6.49
C PRO A 52 -8.31 -2.71 7.03
N ASP A 53 -8.22 -1.52 7.60
CA ASP A 53 -7.05 -0.98 8.28
C ASP A 53 -7.50 0.17 9.19
N HIS A 54 -6.77 0.44 10.26
CA HIS A 54 -7.04 1.55 11.18
C HIS A 54 -8.47 1.57 11.76
N ILE A 55 -9.06 0.39 11.97
CA ILE A 55 -10.41 0.25 12.53
C ILE A 55 -10.45 0.73 14.00
N ASP A 56 -9.34 0.59 14.71
CA ASP A 56 -9.13 1.13 16.04
C ASP A 56 -9.35 2.65 16.10
N TYR A 57 -8.96 3.38 15.06
CA TYR A 57 -9.14 4.83 14.95
C TYR A 57 -10.51 5.22 14.37
N HIS A 58 -10.87 4.65 13.23
CA HIS A 58 -12.10 5.02 12.50
C HIS A 58 -13.38 4.39 13.06
N GLY A 59 -13.26 3.45 14.01
CA GLY A 59 -14.38 2.76 14.64
C GLY A 59 -14.99 1.63 13.82
N SER A 60 -15.05 1.76 12.48
CA SER A 60 -15.54 0.73 11.57
C SER A 60 -14.91 0.79 10.19
N PHE A 61 -14.96 -0.34 9.46
CA PHE A 61 -14.55 -0.39 8.07
C PHE A 61 -15.39 0.52 7.17
N SER A 62 -16.68 0.68 7.48
CA SER A 62 -17.57 1.59 6.77
C SER A 62 -17.10 3.05 6.88
N GLU A 63 -16.79 3.53 8.08
CA GLU A 63 -16.29 4.88 8.29
C GLU A 63 -14.90 5.09 7.66
N TYR A 64 -14.00 4.12 7.80
CA TYR A 64 -12.71 4.16 7.11
C TYR A 64 -12.89 4.30 5.59
N THR A 65 -13.77 3.47 4.99
CA THR A 65 -14.07 3.48 3.55
C THR A 65 -14.67 4.81 3.12
N LYS A 66 -15.59 5.37 3.91
CA LYS A 66 -16.18 6.68 3.65
C LYS A 66 -15.13 7.78 3.59
N VAL A 67 -14.21 7.81 4.55
CA VAL A 67 -13.10 8.77 4.56
C VAL A 67 -12.19 8.59 3.35
N LYS A 68 -11.80 7.37 3.02
CA LYS A 68 -10.94 7.09 1.85
C LYS A 68 -11.61 7.46 0.53
N ASN A 69 -12.91 7.26 0.41
CA ASN A 69 -13.67 7.61 -0.79
C ASN A 69 -13.75 9.12 -1.05
N ARG A 70 -13.43 9.98 -0.07
CA ARG A 70 -13.36 11.43 -0.29
C ARG A 70 -12.38 11.82 -1.40
N ILE A 71 -11.37 10.99 -1.69
CA ILE A 71 -10.46 11.23 -2.82
C ILE A 71 -11.21 11.32 -4.16
N ARG A 72 -12.42 10.74 -4.26
CA ARG A 72 -13.27 10.79 -5.45
C ARG A 72 -13.95 12.16 -5.67
N GLU A 73 -13.84 13.09 -4.71
CA GLU A 73 -14.24 14.48 -4.86
C GLU A 73 -13.29 15.27 -5.78
N SER A 74 -12.17 14.68 -6.20
CA SER A 74 -11.22 15.23 -7.19
C SER A 74 -11.89 15.45 -8.55
N LYS A 75 -11.38 16.37 -9.38
CA LYS A 75 -11.95 16.65 -10.71
C LYS A 75 -12.03 15.41 -11.59
N ILE A 76 -10.99 14.57 -11.54
CA ILE A 76 -10.94 13.27 -12.20
C ILE A 76 -10.56 12.25 -11.14
N ALA A 77 -11.38 11.20 -10.95
CA ALA A 77 -11.12 10.13 -10.00
C ALA A 77 -11.01 8.79 -10.73
N THR A 78 -10.05 7.95 -10.33
CA THR A 78 -9.80 6.64 -10.92
C THR A 78 -9.35 5.61 -9.88
N GLU A 79 -9.57 4.33 -10.18
CA GLU A 79 -9.03 3.18 -9.44
C GLU A 79 -7.89 2.49 -10.20
N GLU A 80 -7.42 3.09 -11.29
CA GLU A 80 -6.32 2.51 -12.05
C GLU A 80 -5.06 2.44 -11.19
N SER A 81 -4.41 1.28 -11.20
CA SER A 81 -3.21 1.02 -10.41
C SER A 81 -1.94 0.86 -11.25
N ASP A 82 -2.07 0.67 -12.57
CA ASP A 82 -0.91 0.63 -13.46
C ASP A 82 -0.34 2.05 -13.65
N PRO A 83 0.93 2.29 -13.25
CA PRO A 83 1.53 3.61 -13.33
C PRO A 83 1.61 4.18 -14.76
N ARG A 84 1.66 3.33 -15.79
CA ARG A 84 1.72 3.76 -17.19
C ARG A 84 0.37 4.24 -17.69
N LYS A 85 -0.70 3.55 -17.30
CA LYS A 85 -2.06 3.97 -17.58
C LYS A 85 -2.41 5.24 -16.82
N LEU A 86 -2.03 5.33 -15.53
CA LEU A 86 -2.18 6.56 -14.75
C LEU A 86 -1.46 7.73 -15.42
N TRP A 87 -0.23 7.54 -15.89
CA TRP A 87 0.49 8.57 -16.63
C TRP A 87 -0.28 9.01 -17.87
N SER A 88 -0.86 8.08 -18.63
CA SER A 88 -1.69 8.38 -19.80
C SER A 88 -2.92 9.22 -19.43
N ILE A 89 -3.62 8.85 -18.37
CA ILE A 89 -4.80 9.58 -17.86
C ILE A 89 -4.41 11.02 -17.44
N ILE A 90 -3.31 11.17 -16.71
CA ILE A 90 -2.87 12.46 -16.18
C ILE A 90 -2.36 13.40 -17.28
N THR A 91 -1.68 12.88 -18.27
CA THR A 91 -1.01 13.69 -19.31
C THR A 91 -1.80 13.80 -20.60
N ASP A 92 -2.87 13.05 -20.75
CA ASP A 92 -3.62 12.88 -22.02
C ASP A 92 -2.74 12.42 -23.19
N ARG A 93 -1.74 11.56 -22.89
CA ARG A 93 -0.80 11.02 -23.87
C ARG A 93 -0.89 9.50 -23.95
N ASP A 94 -0.52 8.95 -25.12
CA ASP A 94 -0.51 7.52 -25.32
C ASP A 94 0.49 6.81 -24.37
N GLN A 95 0.01 5.83 -23.60
CA GLN A 95 0.85 5.05 -22.67
C GLN A 95 2.04 4.37 -23.34
N ARG A 96 2.02 4.13 -24.68
CA ARG A 96 3.12 3.55 -25.44
C ARG A 96 4.41 4.38 -25.30
N ALA A 97 4.29 5.68 -25.07
CA ALA A 97 5.44 6.56 -24.85
C ALA A 97 6.27 6.18 -23.61
N VAL A 98 5.69 5.49 -22.65
CA VAL A 98 6.33 5.12 -21.37
C VAL A 98 6.45 3.61 -21.16
N MET A 99 6.09 2.78 -22.16
CA MET A 99 6.14 1.32 -22.04
C MET A 99 7.54 0.77 -21.75
N ASN A 100 8.57 1.39 -22.31
CA ASN A 100 9.97 0.96 -22.15
C ASN A 100 10.62 1.48 -20.86
N ILE A 101 9.92 2.30 -20.06
CA ILE A 101 10.47 2.81 -18.81
C ILE A 101 10.43 1.68 -17.76
N LYS A 102 11.61 1.37 -17.22
CA LYS A 102 11.73 0.40 -16.12
C LYS A 102 11.17 1.03 -14.85
N LEU A 103 10.14 0.41 -14.30
CA LEU A 103 9.58 0.79 -13.00
C LEU A 103 10.40 0.10 -11.88
N SER A 104 10.74 0.85 -10.85
CA SER A 104 11.41 0.32 -9.66
C SER A 104 10.36 -0.17 -8.66
N HIS A 105 10.63 -1.29 -8.02
CA HIS A 105 9.85 -1.71 -6.86
C HIS A 105 10.17 -0.82 -5.66
N LEU A 106 9.16 -0.53 -4.86
CA LEU A 106 9.36 0.20 -3.60
C LEU A 106 10.09 -0.70 -2.60
N PRO A 107 11.03 -0.14 -1.81
CA PRO A 107 11.67 -0.89 -0.73
C PRO A 107 10.63 -1.51 0.21
N HIS A 108 10.93 -2.71 0.70
CA HIS A 108 10.11 -3.44 1.67
C HIS A 108 8.68 -3.80 1.22
N ARG A 109 8.42 -3.78 -0.11
CA ARG A 109 7.17 -4.28 -0.71
C ARG A 109 7.49 -5.46 -1.61
N TYR A 110 7.32 -6.67 -1.10
CA TYR A 110 7.67 -7.92 -1.75
C TYR A 110 9.05 -7.85 -2.43
N GLN A 111 10.01 -7.26 -1.72
CA GLN A 111 11.33 -6.95 -2.23
C GLN A 111 12.24 -8.16 -2.09
N HIS A 112 12.80 -8.65 -3.18
CA HIS A 112 13.88 -9.63 -3.16
C HIS A 112 15.16 -8.94 -2.69
N VAL A 113 15.57 -9.22 -1.45
CA VAL A 113 16.70 -8.52 -0.81
C VAL A 113 18.01 -9.28 -0.91
N LEU A 114 17.96 -10.62 -0.97
CA LEU A 114 19.14 -11.48 -1.04
C LEU A 114 18.79 -12.77 -1.76
N LYS A 115 19.73 -13.26 -2.57
CA LYS A 115 19.73 -14.63 -3.08
C LYS A 115 21.02 -15.30 -2.62
N HIS A 116 20.90 -16.43 -1.93
CA HIS A 116 22.02 -17.22 -1.45
C HIS A 116 21.75 -18.69 -1.74
N ASP A 117 22.58 -19.32 -2.56
CA ASP A 117 22.37 -20.65 -3.11
C ASP A 117 20.99 -20.78 -3.79
N GLN A 118 20.15 -21.69 -3.31
CA GLN A 118 18.79 -21.90 -3.80
C GLN A 118 17.74 -21.08 -3.02
N LEU A 119 18.16 -20.30 -2.02
CA LEU A 119 17.27 -19.52 -1.19
C LEU A 119 17.14 -18.09 -1.72
N THR A 120 15.91 -17.61 -1.80
CA THR A 120 15.61 -16.19 -2.06
C THR A 120 14.95 -15.60 -0.83
N PHE A 121 15.51 -14.51 -0.32
CA PHE A 121 14.96 -13.78 0.80
C PHE A 121 14.11 -12.62 0.28
N CYS A 122 12.84 -12.60 0.69
CA CYS A 122 11.89 -11.56 0.33
C CYS A 122 11.52 -10.74 1.56
N ASN A 123 11.58 -9.42 1.45
CA ASN A 123 11.17 -8.50 2.50
C ASN A 123 9.87 -7.81 2.10
N ASP A 124 8.81 -8.07 2.85
CA ASP A 124 7.50 -7.44 2.69
C ASP A 124 7.02 -6.78 3.99
N SER A 125 7.93 -6.17 4.74
CA SER A 125 7.61 -5.52 6.02
C SER A 125 6.67 -4.31 5.89
N LYS A 126 6.35 -3.88 4.67
CA LYS A 126 5.29 -2.91 4.37
C LYS A 126 3.89 -3.54 4.26
N ALA A 127 3.76 -4.85 4.27
CA ALA A 127 2.49 -5.55 4.46
C ALA A 127 2.07 -5.42 5.94
N THR A 128 1.37 -4.36 6.27
CA THR A 128 1.01 -4.01 7.65
C THR A 128 -0.44 -4.38 8.00
N ASN A 129 -1.12 -5.10 7.13
CA ASN A 129 -2.47 -5.61 7.34
C ASN A 129 -2.67 -6.99 6.70
N LEU A 130 -3.72 -7.69 7.11
CA LEU A 130 -4.00 -9.06 6.68
C LEU A 130 -4.25 -9.17 5.17
N ALA A 131 -4.87 -8.17 4.55
CA ALA A 131 -5.11 -8.16 3.11
C ALA A 131 -3.80 -8.09 2.33
N ALA A 132 -2.86 -7.25 2.76
CA ALA A 132 -1.53 -7.15 2.16
C ALA A 132 -0.73 -8.46 2.36
N LEU A 133 -0.79 -9.06 3.54
CA LEU A 133 -0.19 -10.37 3.80
C LEU A 133 -0.73 -11.43 2.84
N LYS A 134 -2.05 -11.58 2.74
CA LYS A 134 -2.69 -12.56 1.83
C LYS A 134 -2.30 -12.31 0.38
N PHE A 135 -2.22 -11.06 -0.04
CA PHE A 135 -1.78 -10.70 -1.39
C PHE A 135 -0.33 -11.16 -1.65
N ALA A 136 0.58 -10.97 -0.70
CA ALA A 136 1.97 -11.42 -0.80
C ALA A 136 2.07 -12.95 -0.85
N LEU A 137 1.33 -13.65 0.01
CA LEU A 137 1.29 -15.12 0.03
C LEU A 137 0.81 -15.70 -1.31
N ASN A 138 -0.23 -15.10 -1.91
CA ASN A 138 -0.78 -15.54 -3.20
C ASN A 138 0.18 -15.33 -4.38
N GLN A 139 1.18 -14.46 -4.25
CA GLN A 139 2.22 -14.27 -5.27
C GLN A 139 3.38 -15.26 -5.14
N THR A 140 3.47 -15.98 -4.03
CA THR A 140 4.59 -16.88 -3.73
C THR A 140 4.22 -18.30 -4.17
N SER A 141 4.84 -18.80 -5.23
CA SER A 141 4.52 -20.09 -5.84
C SER A 141 5.43 -21.24 -5.41
N ASP A 142 6.66 -20.95 -5.01
CA ASP A 142 7.63 -21.96 -4.59
C ASP A 142 7.44 -22.34 -3.11
N PRO A 143 7.93 -23.52 -2.67
CA PRO A 143 7.96 -23.84 -1.25
C PRO A 143 8.73 -22.77 -0.46
N TYR A 144 8.09 -22.17 0.53
CA TYR A 144 8.69 -21.08 1.31
C TYR A 144 8.41 -21.18 2.80
N THR A 145 9.23 -20.51 3.57
CA THR A 145 9.05 -20.30 4.99
C THR A 145 8.58 -18.87 5.23
N LEU A 146 7.48 -18.70 5.94
CA LEU A 146 7.00 -17.39 6.36
C LEU A 146 7.59 -17.01 7.72
N ILE A 147 8.09 -15.79 7.82
CA ILE A 147 8.49 -15.16 9.07
C ILE A 147 7.52 -14.01 9.31
N LEU A 148 6.71 -14.10 10.37
CA LEU A 148 5.61 -13.20 10.64
C LEU A 148 5.81 -12.46 11.96
N CYS A 149 5.54 -11.16 11.97
CA CYS A 149 5.41 -10.35 13.17
C CYS A 149 4.39 -9.24 12.92
N GLY A 150 3.83 -8.66 13.97
CA GLY A 150 2.88 -7.56 13.83
C GLY A 150 2.17 -7.25 15.13
N ASP A 151 1.15 -6.42 15.02
CA ASP A 151 0.21 -6.07 16.08
C ASP A 151 -1.19 -6.54 15.65
N PRO A 152 -1.76 -7.56 16.30
CA PRO A 152 -3.05 -8.14 15.91
C PRO A 152 -4.25 -7.27 16.26
N ASP A 153 -4.11 -6.29 17.15
CA ASP A 153 -5.21 -5.42 17.57
C ASP A 153 -5.60 -4.40 16.50
N LYS A 154 -4.72 -4.18 15.56
CA LYS A 154 -4.88 -3.16 14.51
C LYS A 154 -6.10 -3.39 13.61
N GLU A 155 -6.48 -4.65 13.37
CA GLU A 155 -7.58 -5.02 12.47
C GLU A 155 -8.75 -5.74 13.16
N LYS A 156 -8.61 -6.09 14.44
CA LYS A 156 -9.63 -6.79 15.24
C LYS A 156 -10.17 -8.07 14.59
N TYR A 157 -9.29 -8.88 13.99
CA TYR A 157 -9.67 -10.19 13.48
C TYR A 157 -9.60 -11.25 14.61
N ASP A 158 -10.52 -12.20 14.59
CA ASP A 158 -10.57 -13.28 15.58
C ASP A 158 -9.57 -14.39 15.24
N VAL A 159 -9.66 -14.88 14.01
CA VAL A 159 -8.86 -16.00 13.49
C VAL A 159 -8.63 -15.83 12.01
N PHE A 160 -7.46 -16.23 11.51
CA PHE A 160 -7.18 -16.27 10.07
C PHE A 160 -6.34 -17.46 9.67
N GLU A 161 -6.61 -17.98 8.50
CA GLU A 161 -5.85 -19.07 7.88
C GLU A 161 -4.69 -18.53 7.05
N ILE A 162 -3.52 -19.16 7.21
CA ILE A 162 -2.36 -18.98 6.35
C ILE A 162 -2.13 -20.29 5.60
N SER A 163 -2.32 -20.27 4.30
CA SER A 163 -2.06 -21.40 3.42
C SER A 163 -0.91 -21.07 2.46
N GLY A 164 -0.12 -22.09 2.12
CA GLY A 164 0.98 -21.98 1.17
C GLY A 164 2.38 -22.14 1.77
N PRO A 165 2.77 -21.53 2.90
CA PRO A 165 4.11 -21.73 3.43
C PRO A 165 4.28 -23.16 3.97
N THR A 166 5.50 -23.70 3.87
CA THR A 166 5.85 -25.00 4.48
C THR A 166 6.11 -24.90 5.97
N LYS A 167 6.46 -23.71 6.44
CA LYS A 167 6.68 -23.39 7.86
C LYS A 167 6.32 -21.93 8.12
N VAL A 168 5.78 -21.67 9.30
CA VAL A 168 5.51 -20.31 9.80
C VAL A 168 6.27 -20.11 11.11
N TYR A 169 7.12 -19.08 11.14
CA TYR A 169 7.76 -18.59 12.36
C TYR A 169 7.15 -17.28 12.77
N ILE A 170 6.65 -17.20 13.98
CA ILE A 170 6.03 -16.00 14.54
C ILE A 170 6.93 -15.44 15.62
N PHE A 171 7.24 -14.16 15.57
CA PHE A 171 8.12 -13.52 16.54
C PHE A 171 7.66 -12.11 16.93
N GLY A 172 8.32 -11.53 17.91
CA GLY A 172 8.04 -10.17 18.39
C GLY A 172 7.12 -10.13 19.60
N LYS A 173 6.74 -8.92 20.00
CA LYS A 173 5.97 -8.64 21.23
C LYS A 173 4.65 -9.42 21.31
N HIS A 174 3.95 -9.54 20.20
CA HIS A 174 2.63 -10.14 20.09
C HIS A 174 2.67 -11.58 19.52
N ALA A 175 3.84 -12.24 19.53
CA ALA A 175 4.00 -13.55 18.90
C ALA A 175 3.02 -14.61 19.43
N LYS A 176 2.79 -14.64 20.76
CA LYS A 176 1.84 -15.57 21.39
C LYS A 176 0.42 -15.33 20.91
N GLU A 177 -0.02 -14.09 20.93
CA GLU A 177 -1.37 -13.69 20.52
C GLU A 177 -1.62 -13.98 19.03
N ILE A 178 -0.64 -13.67 18.16
CA ILE A 178 -0.72 -14.00 16.74
C ILE A 178 -0.81 -15.50 16.55
N SER A 179 -0.01 -16.29 17.28
CA SER A 179 -0.02 -17.75 17.15
C SER A 179 -1.35 -18.41 17.56
N GLU A 180 -2.10 -17.78 18.48
CA GLU A 180 -3.42 -18.24 18.89
C GLU A 180 -4.50 -17.95 17.81
N LYS A 181 -4.25 -16.96 16.94
CA LYS A 181 -5.18 -16.52 15.88
C LYS A 181 -4.83 -17.10 14.49
N VAL A 182 -3.66 -17.68 14.32
CA VAL A 182 -3.18 -18.21 13.02
C VAL A 182 -3.40 -19.73 12.94
N PHE A 183 -4.08 -20.18 11.89
CA PHE A 183 -4.10 -21.58 11.46
C PHE A 183 -3.16 -21.76 10.26
N HIS A 184 -2.37 -22.82 10.31
CA HIS A 184 -1.44 -23.22 9.24
C HIS A 184 -1.54 -24.71 8.97
#